data_ef3b2e2e2751148dc16887ba49716021
#
_entry.id   ef3b2e2e2751148dc16887ba49716021
#
_cell.length_a   1.000
_cell.length_b   1.000
_cell.length_c   1.000
_cell.angle_alpha   90.00
_cell.angle_beta   90.00
_cell.angle_gamma   90.00
#
_symmetry.space_group_name_H-M   'P 1'
#
loop_
_entity.id
_entity.type
_entity.pdbx_description
1 polymer ?
#
loop_
_entity_poly.entity_id
_entity_poly.type
_entity_poly.pdbx_seq_one_letter_code
_entity_poly.pdbx_strand_id
1 'polypeptide(L)'
;MNTTVLALQEEQVLVAVGKSGAQPSVQALYSAPAHGGGMENWEKAIGALWQQHRLPTRGITLVLPDEAVATKTITAPSMPENKLEELVRHEMRPREDQLVAADYVPLGTDAEGRQQLFCAACRKETMEEYLAMTDRLGLHLENVTVTMAGRLKLLHAM
;
A
#
# COMPACT_ATOMS: atom_id res chain seq x y z
N MET A 1 17.50 -8.64 -5.04
CA MET A 1 16.54 -9.12 -4.02
C MET A 1 15.22 -9.46 -4.70
N ASN A 2 14.68 -10.63 -4.44
CA ASN A 2 13.41 -11.05 -5.02
C ASN A 2 12.25 -10.35 -4.33
N THR A 3 11.29 -9.85 -5.11
CA THR A 3 10.12 -9.13 -4.61
C THR A 3 8.87 -9.66 -5.30
N THR A 4 7.81 -9.81 -4.52
CA THR A 4 6.50 -10.16 -5.04
C THR A 4 5.54 -9.02 -4.73
N VAL A 5 4.86 -8.51 -5.75
CA VAL A 5 3.89 -7.43 -5.60
C VAL A 5 2.50 -8.00 -5.86
N LEU A 6 1.62 -7.82 -4.89
CA LEU A 6 0.23 -8.27 -4.96
C LEU A 6 -0.68 -7.04 -5.00
N ALA A 7 -1.34 -6.81 -6.13
CA ALA A 7 -2.22 -5.66 -6.30
C ALA A 7 -3.68 -6.08 -6.34
N LEU A 8 -4.49 -5.45 -5.50
CA LEU A 8 -5.94 -5.70 -5.43
C LEU A 8 -6.66 -4.66 -6.27
N GLN A 9 -7.45 -5.13 -7.22
CA GLN A 9 -8.27 -4.28 -8.10
C GLN A 9 -9.72 -4.75 -8.09
N GLU A 10 -10.62 -3.90 -8.57
CA GLU A 10 -12.05 -4.21 -8.53
C GLU A 10 -12.41 -5.49 -9.27
N GLU A 11 -11.83 -5.71 -10.43
CA GLU A 11 -12.18 -6.85 -11.30
C GLU A 11 -11.15 -7.98 -11.31
N GLN A 12 -9.99 -7.77 -10.68
CA GLN A 12 -8.91 -8.75 -10.73
C GLN A 12 -7.89 -8.56 -9.62
N VAL A 13 -7.10 -9.60 -9.43
CA VAL A 13 -5.89 -9.55 -8.62
C VAL A 13 -4.70 -9.70 -9.57
N LEU A 14 -3.69 -8.85 -9.39
CA LEU A 14 -2.45 -8.93 -10.17
C LEU A 14 -1.29 -9.30 -9.25
N VAL A 15 -0.42 -10.18 -9.73
CA VAL A 15 0.80 -10.54 -9.00
C VAL A 15 1.99 -10.41 -9.94
N ALA A 16 2.98 -9.63 -9.54
CA ALA A 16 4.23 -9.50 -10.25
C ALA A 16 5.36 -10.06 -9.38
N VAL A 17 6.16 -10.94 -9.95
CA VAL A 17 7.36 -11.51 -9.30
C VAL A 17 8.57 -11.01 -10.04
N GLY A 18 9.56 -10.49 -9.32
CA GLY A 18 10.73 -9.95 -9.95
C GLY A 18 11.84 -9.65 -8.97
N LYS A 19 12.76 -8.81 -9.42
CA LYS A 19 13.88 -8.34 -8.61
C LYS A 19 13.81 -6.84 -8.44
N SER A 20 14.01 -6.39 -7.22
CA SER A 20 14.17 -4.97 -6.89
C SER A 20 15.66 -4.64 -6.75
N GLY A 21 15.99 -3.36 -6.79
CA GLY A 21 17.35 -2.87 -6.64
C GLY A 21 17.75 -1.92 -7.75
N ALA A 22 19.06 -1.84 -8.03
CA ALA A 22 19.60 -0.92 -9.02
C ALA A 22 19.13 -1.21 -10.44
N GLN A 23 18.88 -2.47 -10.76
CA GLN A 23 18.36 -2.90 -12.05
C GLN A 23 17.13 -3.76 -11.84
N PRO A 24 15.97 -3.12 -11.58
CA PRO A 24 14.74 -3.87 -11.34
C PRO A 24 14.27 -4.60 -12.61
N SER A 25 13.72 -5.79 -12.41
CA SER A 25 13.19 -6.59 -13.52
C SER A 25 11.95 -7.36 -13.09
N VAL A 26 10.97 -7.49 -13.99
CA VAL A 26 9.80 -8.33 -13.78
C VAL A 26 10.05 -9.66 -14.45
N GLN A 27 10.02 -10.75 -13.67
CA GLN A 27 10.26 -12.10 -14.15
C GLN A 27 8.96 -12.81 -14.56
N ALA A 28 7.86 -12.50 -13.86
CA ALA A 28 6.57 -13.11 -14.14
C ALA A 28 5.44 -12.19 -13.71
N LEU A 29 4.34 -12.25 -14.44
CA LEU A 29 3.12 -11.48 -14.15
C LEU A 29 1.93 -12.43 -14.26
N TYR A 30 1.11 -12.48 -13.22
CA TYR A 30 -0.08 -13.33 -13.15
C TYR A 30 -1.30 -12.51 -12.81
N SER A 31 -2.46 -12.98 -13.22
CA SER A 31 -3.72 -12.35 -12.85
C SER A 31 -4.80 -13.41 -12.62
N ALA A 32 -5.77 -13.06 -11.79
CA ALA A 32 -6.97 -13.86 -11.58
C ALA A 32 -8.17 -12.94 -11.45
N PRO A 33 -9.33 -13.31 -12.00
CA PRO A 33 -10.51 -12.47 -11.86
C PRO A 33 -11.01 -12.46 -10.41
N ALA A 34 -11.50 -11.28 -9.99
CA ALA A 34 -12.10 -11.08 -8.67
C ALA A 34 -13.32 -10.17 -8.87
N HIS A 35 -14.35 -10.72 -9.48
CA HIS A 35 -15.52 -9.97 -9.95
C HIS A 35 -16.15 -9.11 -8.88
N GLY A 36 -16.14 -7.79 -9.09
CA GLY A 36 -16.67 -6.82 -8.15
C GLY A 36 -15.77 -6.54 -6.95
N GLY A 37 -14.61 -7.18 -6.85
CA GLY A 37 -13.69 -7.01 -5.73
C GLY A 37 -14.25 -7.51 -4.40
N GLY A 38 -13.75 -6.93 -3.29
CA GLY A 38 -14.14 -7.30 -1.94
C GLY A 38 -13.30 -8.42 -1.35
N MET A 39 -13.23 -8.46 -0.02
CA MET A 39 -12.33 -9.38 0.70
C MET A 39 -12.48 -10.84 0.29
N GLU A 40 -13.71 -11.33 0.22
CA GLU A 40 -13.95 -12.72 -0.11
C GLU A 40 -13.48 -13.09 -1.50
N ASN A 41 -13.77 -12.25 -2.50
CA ASN A 41 -13.38 -12.50 -3.88
C ASN A 41 -11.87 -12.37 -4.06
N TRP A 42 -11.24 -11.40 -3.41
CA TRP A 42 -9.79 -11.26 -3.43
C TRP A 42 -9.10 -12.44 -2.78
N GLU A 43 -9.60 -12.90 -1.63
CA GLU A 43 -9.00 -14.04 -0.93
C GLU A 43 -9.04 -15.30 -1.79
N LYS A 44 -10.16 -15.56 -2.46
CA LYS A 44 -10.29 -16.70 -3.39
C LYS A 44 -9.34 -16.60 -4.58
N ALA A 45 -9.26 -15.41 -5.18
CA ALA A 45 -8.40 -15.18 -6.34
C ALA A 45 -6.91 -15.35 -5.98
N ILE A 46 -6.51 -14.79 -4.86
CA ILE A 46 -5.13 -14.91 -4.36
C ILE A 46 -4.80 -16.37 -4.07
N GLY A 47 -5.67 -17.06 -3.35
CA GLY A 47 -5.48 -18.47 -3.02
C GLY A 47 -5.29 -19.33 -4.25
N ALA A 48 -6.09 -19.09 -5.28
CA ALA A 48 -5.97 -19.82 -6.56
C ALA A 48 -4.63 -19.55 -7.24
N LEU A 49 -4.15 -18.29 -7.26
CA LEU A 49 -2.87 -17.95 -7.88
C LEU A 49 -1.69 -18.59 -7.15
N TRP A 50 -1.69 -18.55 -5.81
CA TRP A 50 -0.62 -19.15 -5.03
C TRP A 50 -0.58 -20.66 -5.15
N GLN A 51 -1.74 -21.30 -5.18
CA GLN A 51 -1.83 -22.74 -5.37
C GLN A 51 -1.38 -23.17 -6.77
N GLN A 52 -1.80 -22.44 -7.79
CA GLN A 52 -1.50 -22.77 -9.18
C GLN A 52 -0.04 -22.55 -9.54
N HIS A 53 0.57 -21.46 -9.06
CA HIS A 53 1.91 -21.05 -9.48
C HIS A 53 2.97 -21.23 -8.41
N ARG A 54 2.60 -21.66 -7.21
CA ARG A 54 3.53 -21.86 -6.07
C ARG A 54 4.39 -20.63 -5.83
N LEU A 55 3.74 -19.49 -5.67
CA LEU A 55 4.42 -18.21 -5.54
C LEU A 55 5.09 -18.06 -4.15
N PRO A 56 6.10 -17.17 -4.03
CA PRO A 56 6.72 -16.91 -2.73
C PRO A 56 5.71 -16.39 -1.71
N THR A 57 5.87 -16.83 -0.45
CA THR A 57 4.99 -16.40 0.65
C THR A 57 5.60 -15.32 1.51
N ARG A 58 6.83 -14.91 1.23
CA ARG A 58 7.55 -13.86 1.96
C ARG A 58 8.02 -12.77 1.02
N GLY A 59 8.33 -11.60 1.58
CA GLY A 59 8.81 -10.48 0.78
C GLY A 59 7.72 -9.88 -0.11
N ILE A 60 6.47 -9.86 0.37
CA ILE A 60 5.33 -9.44 -0.42
C ILE A 60 5.00 -7.98 -0.13
N THR A 61 4.83 -7.20 -1.19
CA THR A 61 4.27 -5.86 -1.11
C THR A 61 2.82 -5.92 -1.56
N LEU A 62 1.91 -5.53 -0.68
CA LEU A 62 0.49 -5.43 -1.00
C LEU A 62 0.17 -4.02 -1.49
N VAL A 63 -0.44 -3.93 -2.66
CA VAL A 63 -0.95 -2.65 -3.20
C VAL A 63 -2.45 -2.62 -2.96
N LEU A 64 -2.89 -1.66 -2.14
CA LEU A 64 -4.30 -1.53 -1.77
C LEU A 64 -5.13 -1.01 -2.95
N PRO A 65 -6.41 -1.39 -3.04
CA PRO A 65 -7.29 -0.82 -4.03
C PRO A 65 -7.52 0.67 -3.76
N ASP A 66 -7.74 1.44 -4.81
CA ASP A 66 -7.86 2.91 -4.70
C ASP A 66 -8.97 3.34 -3.74
N GLU A 67 -10.08 2.62 -3.68
CA GLU A 67 -11.21 2.94 -2.81
C GLU A 67 -10.92 2.76 -1.32
N ALA A 68 -9.86 2.04 -0.96
CA ALA A 68 -9.47 1.84 0.44
C ALA A 68 -8.56 2.94 0.97
N VAL A 69 -8.14 3.85 0.11
CA VAL A 69 -7.08 4.83 0.42
C VAL A 69 -7.58 6.24 0.15
N ALA A 70 -7.33 7.15 1.08
CA ALA A 70 -7.50 8.58 0.88
C ALA A 70 -6.14 9.18 0.51
N THR A 71 -6.12 10.10 -0.45
CA THR A 71 -4.91 10.82 -0.86
C THR A 71 -5.14 12.32 -0.80
N LYS A 72 -4.08 13.06 -0.51
CA LYS A 72 -4.17 14.52 -0.39
C LYS A 72 -2.78 15.12 -0.57
N THR A 73 -2.70 16.29 -1.21
CA THR A 73 -1.47 17.08 -1.24
C THR A 73 -1.56 18.12 -0.13
N ILE A 74 -0.53 18.18 0.70
CA ILE A 74 -0.45 19.09 1.86
C ILE A 74 0.73 20.00 1.67
N THR A 75 0.54 21.29 2.02
CA THR A 75 1.62 22.26 2.11
C THR A 75 2.00 22.41 3.58
N ALA A 76 3.27 22.23 3.90
CA ALA A 76 3.75 22.30 5.28
C ALA A 76 4.98 23.21 5.38
N PRO A 77 5.15 23.93 6.50
CA PRO A 77 6.39 24.66 6.73
C PRO A 77 7.55 23.68 6.91
N SER A 78 8.78 24.17 6.77
CA SER A 78 9.96 23.36 7.06
C SER A 78 9.96 22.95 8.54
N MET A 79 10.01 21.64 8.80
CA MET A 79 9.99 21.10 10.15
C MET A 79 10.68 19.74 10.20
N PRO A 80 11.06 19.24 11.40
CA PRO A 80 11.64 17.92 11.53
C PRO A 80 10.71 16.80 11.06
N GLU A 81 11.29 15.69 10.62
CA GLU A 81 10.55 14.56 10.08
C GLU A 81 9.47 14.02 11.03
N ASN A 82 9.77 13.93 12.33
CA ASN A 82 8.80 13.45 13.32
C ASN A 82 7.58 14.38 13.42
N LYS A 83 7.77 15.67 13.22
CA LYS A 83 6.69 16.65 13.22
C LYS A 83 5.87 16.59 11.93
N LEU A 84 6.52 16.33 10.81
CA LEU A 84 5.82 16.11 9.53
C LEU A 84 4.94 14.87 9.61
N GLU A 85 5.42 13.80 10.20
CA GLU A 85 4.63 12.57 10.38
C GLU A 85 3.37 12.82 11.23
N GLU A 86 3.51 13.58 12.32
CA GLU A 86 2.37 13.96 13.16
C GLU A 86 1.37 14.81 12.38
N LEU A 87 1.86 15.79 11.63
CA LEU A 87 1.03 16.65 10.81
C LEU A 87 0.24 15.86 9.77
N VAL A 88 0.93 14.98 9.04
CA VAL A 88 0.30 14.14 8.01
C VAL A 88 -0.78 13.27 8.63
N ARG A 89 -0.48 12.62 9.74
CA ARG A 89 -1.45 11.76 10.42
C ARG A 89 -2.67 12.54 10.88
N HIS A 90 -2.47 13.74 11.41
CA HIS A 90 -3.55 14.62 11.83
C HIS A 90 -4.41 15.06 10.63
N GLU A 91 -3.78 15.54 9.56
CA GLU A 91 -4.47 16.03 8.37
C GLU A 91 -5.23 14.93 7.62
N MET A 92 -4.77 13.70 7.71
CA MET A 92 -5.36 12.57 6.97
C MET A 92 -6.46 11.85 7.75
N ARG A 93 -6.66 12.16 9.03
CA ARG A 93 -7.75 11.56 9.81
C ARG A 93 -9.10 12.11 9.36
N PRO A 94 -10.08 11.25 9.02
CA PRO A 94 -11.42 11.72 8.66
C PRO A 94 -12.18 12.26 9.88
N ARG A 95 -11.88 11.75 11.09
CA ARG A 95 -12.43 12.18 12.37
C ARG A 95 -11.37 12.03 13.45
N GLU A 96 -11.48 12.79 14.53
CA GLU A 96 -10.52 12.72 15.63
C GLU A 96 -10.45 11.35 16.31
N ASP A 97 -11.56 10.63 16.33
CA ASP A 97 -11.66 9.29 16.94
C ASP A 97 -11.24 8.15 16.00
N GLN A 98 -10.91 8.45 14.74
CA GLN A 98 -10.49 7.43 13.78
C GLN A 98 -8.98 7.42 13.59
N LEU A 99 -8.38 6.26 13.87
CA LEU A 99 -6.96 6.07 13.64
C LEU A 99 -6.70 5.69 12.19
N VAL A 100 -5.61 6.20 11.65
CA VAL A 100 -5.19 5.91 10.27
C VAL A 100 -3.73 5.47 10.23
N ALA A 101 -3.42 4.63 9.25
CA ALA A 101 -2.06 4.39 8.79
C ALA A 101 -1.81 5.39 7.67
N ALA A 102 -0.87 6.30 7.86
CA ALA A 102 -0.62 7.39 6.91
C ALA A 102 0.87 7.52 6.64
N ASP A 103 1.21 7.88 5.40
CA ASP A 103 2.59 8.14 5.01
C ASP A 103 2.58 9.23 3.94
N TYR A 104 3.75 9.78 3.63
CA TYR A 104 3.88 10.87 2.68
C TYR A 104 5.16 10.75 1.85
N VAL A 105 5.14 11.40 0.69
CA VAL A 105 6.32 11.56 -0.16
C VAL A 105 6.50 13.05 -0.43
N PRO A 106 7.71 13.60 -0.20
CA PRO A 106 7.98 14.99 -0.57
C PRO A 106 7.92 15.18 -2.09
N LEU A 107 7.20 16.20 -2.53
CA LEU A 107 7.12 16.56 -3.95
C LEU A 107 8.06 17.70 -4.33
N GLY A 108 8.53 18.46 -3.34
CA GLY A 108 9.41 19.60 -3.55
C GLY A 108 9.05 20.74 -2.63
N THR A 109 9.67 21.89 -2.89
CA THR A 109 9.50 23.10 -2.11
C THR A 109 8.94 24.20 -3.00
N ASP A 110 8.00 25.00 -2.49
CA ASP A 110 7.47 26.13 -3.23
C ASP A 110 8.42 27.36 -3.14
N ALA A 111 8.03 28.46 -3.78
CA ALA A 111 8.84 29.69 -3.82
C ALA A 111 9.06 30.32 -2.44
N GLU A 112 8.21 29.99 -1.46
CA GLU A 112 8.28 30.52 -0.09
C GLU A 112 8.99 29.58 0.87
N GLY A 113 9.56 28.50 0.37
CA GLY A 113 10.27 27.51 1.18
C GLY A 113 9.39 26.50 1.88
N ARG A 114 8.08 26.47 1.57
CA ARG A 114 7.17 25.49 2.14
C ARG A 114 7.26 24.18 1.38
N GLN A 115 7.14 23.08 2.11
CA GLN A 115 7.20 21.75 1.52
C GLN A 115 5.83 21.34 0.96
N GLN A 116 5.85 20.71 -0.22
CA GLN A 116 4.68 20.08 -0.80
C GLN A 116 4.79 18.58 -0.55
N LEU A 117 3.76 17.99 0.06
CA LEU A 117 3.76 16.58 0.43
C LEU A 117 2.58 15.87 -0.22
N PHE A 118 2.85 14.74 -0.89
CA PHE A 118 1.80 13.82 -1.31
C PHE A 118 1.56 12.84 -0.18
N CYS A 119 0.33 12.80 0.33
CA CYS A 119 -0.02 12.00 1.49
C CYS A 119 -1.05 10.94 1.12
N ALA A 120 -0.93 9.77 1.71
CA ALA A 120 -1.91 8.69 1.56
C ALA A 120 -2.21 8.10 2.94
N ALA A 121 -3.45 7.69 3.14
CA ALA A 121 -3.87 7.08 4.40
C ALA A 121 -4.92 6.02 4.18
N CYS A 122 -4.87 5.00 5.03
CA CYS A 122 -5.89 3.97 5.12
C CYS A 122 -6.34 3.91 6.58
N ARG A 123 -7.64 3.75 6.84
CA ARG A 123 -8.11 3.57 8.21
C ARG A 123 -7.46 2.34 8.82
N LYS A 124 -7.06 2.43 10.08
CA LYS A 124 -6.43 1.30 10.77
C LYS A 124 -7.30 0.06 10.77
N GLU A 125 -8.59 0.23 11.01
CA GLU A 125 -9.55 -0.87 10.98
C GLU A 125 -9.58 -1.57 9.62
N THR A 126 -9.61 -0.79 8.54
CA THR A 126 -9.57 -1.33 7.18
C THR A 126 -8.24 -2.02 6.90
N MET A 127 -7.14 -1.43 7.32
CA MET A 127 -5.81 -2.03 7.19
C MET A 127 -5.76 -3.40 7.87
N GLU A 128 -6.31 -3.50 9.08
CA GLU A 128 -6.35 -4.75 9.83
C GLU A 128 -7.12 -5.85 9.10
N GLU A 129 -8.17 -5.51 8.35
CA GLU A 129 -8.90 -6.48 7.54
C GLU A 129 -8.03 -7.05 6.42
N TYR A 130 -7.24 -6.21 5.74
CA TYR A 130 -6.31 -6.67 4.71
C TYR A 130 -5.20 -7.53 5.31
N LEU A 131 -4.66 -7.13 6.45
CA LEU A 131 -3.63 -7.90 7.13
C LEU A 131 -4.14 -9.26 7.58
N ALA A 132 -5.38 -9.32 8.08
CA ALA A 132 -6.00 -10.57 8.47
C ALA A 132 -6.22 -11.51 7.28
N MET A 133 -6.65 -10.96 6.14
CA MET A 133 -6.84 -11.74 4.92
C MET A 133 -5.52 -12.38 4.45
N THR A 134 -4.47 -11.60 4.37
CA THR A 134 -3.16 -12.11 3.94
C THR A 134 -2.59 -13.10 4.94
N ASP A 135 -2.82 -12.88 6.22
CA ASP A 135 -2.40 -13.81 7.28
C ASP A 135 -3.11 -15.17 7.14
N ARG A 136 -4.41 -15.18 6.89
CA ARG A 136 -5.16 -16.41 6.63
C ARG A 136 -4.62 -17.19 5.43
N LEU A 137 -4.08 -16.49 4.45
CA LEU A 137 -3.49 -17.10 3.25
C LEU A 137 -2.04 -17.54 3.47
N GLY A 138 -1.48 -17.29 4.64
CA GLY A 138 -0.10 -17.63 4.94
C GLY A 138 0.92 -16.73 4.29
N LEU A 139 0.53 -15.52 3.88
CA LEU A 139 1.40 -14.56 3.22
C LEU A 139 2.01 -13.61 4.23
N HIS A 140 3.32 -13.39 4.11
CA HIS A 140 4.06 -12.48 4.98
C HIS A 140 4.34 -11.19 4.24
N LEU A 141 3.66 -10.11 4.64
CA LEU A 141 3.80 -8.81 4.01
C LEU A 141 5.04 -8.10 4.53
N GLU A 142 5.86 -7.60 3.62
CA GLU A 142 6.98 -6.73 3.91
C GLU A 142 6.55 -5.27 3.89
N ASN A 143 5.58 -4.93 3.02
CA ASN A 143 5.11 -3.57 2.86
C ASN A 143 3.66 -3.55 2.37
N VAL A 144 2.95 -2.46 2.68
CA VAL A 144 1.65 -2.13 2.11
C VAL A 144 1.75 -0.73 1.51
N THR A 145 1.32 -0.58 0.28
CA THR A 145 1.44 0.69 -0.46
C THR A 145 0.19 0.95 -1.31
N VAL A 146 0.22 2.03 -2.06
CA VAL A 146 -0.87 2.45 -2.95
C VAL A 146 -0.36 2.60 -4.37
N THR A 147 -1.26 2.54 -5.33
CA THR A 147 -0.92 2.47 -6.76
C THR A 147 -0.04 3.62 -7.25
N MET A 148 -0.27 4.83 -6.77
CA MET A 148 0.41 6.03 -7.29
C MET A 148 1.70 6.40 -6.57
N ALA A 149 2.14 5.62 -5.59
CA ALA A 149 3.23 6.07 -4.73
C ALA A 149 4.13 4.92 -4.28
N GLY A 150 4.92 4.38 -5.20
CA GLY A 150 5.81 3.25 -4.95
C GLY A 150 6.80 3.41 -3.78
N ARG A 151 6.91 4.58 -3.20
CA ARG A 151 7.76 4.84 -2.02
C ARG A 151 7.00 4.89 -0.70
N LEU A 152 5.67 4.94 -0.75
CA LEU A 152 4.86 4.94 0.48
C LEU A 152 4.86 3.56 1.12
N LYS A 153 4.98 3.54 2.45
CA LYS A 153 5.03 2.31 3.24
C LYS A 153 4.01 2.38 4.38
N LEU A 154 2.75 2.19 4.04
CA LEU A 154 1.66 2.31 5.02
C LEU A 154 1.74 1.31 6.15
N LEU A 155 2.27 0.11 5.89
CA LEU A 155 2.43 -0.90 6.93
C LEU A 155 3.33 -0.42 8.06
N HIS A 156 4.41 0.26 7.73
CA HIS A 156 5.35 0.77 8.72
C HIS A 156 4.87 2.04 9.42
N ALA A 157 3.81 2.66 8.91
CA ALA A 157 3.22 3.88 9.46
C ALA A 157 2.10 3.61 10.47
N MET A 158 1.87 2.36 10.78
CA MET A 158 0.92 1.95 11.84
C MET A 158 1.55 2.14 13.25
#